data_df48d021416223296c6aa8899d585817
#
_entry.id   df48d021416223296c6aa8899d585817
#
_cell.length_a   1.000
_cell.length_b   1.000
_cell.length_c   1.000
_cell.angle_alpha   90.00
_cell.angle_beta   90.00
_cell.angle_gamma   90.00
#
_symmetry.space_group_name_H-M   'P 1'
#
loop_
_entity.id
_entity.type
_entity.pdbx_description
1 polymer ?
#
loop_
_entity_poly.entity_id
_entity_poly.type
_entity_poly.pdbx_seq_one_letter_code
_entity_poly.pdbx_strand_id
1 'polypeptide(L)'
;GGTVNNIIPDYVEMHGTLRSLDPDCRKKMMAAIDRVVKGCAESMRGTAEVEWEIGVPPLVNDDSIIEAVAEAAAKTIGADHVSYVKNPSMGSEDFSVLFPKFGRTVPLGIRKQRGSEFQTRSS
;
A
#
# COMPACT_ATOMS: atom_id res chain seq x y z
N GLY A 1 21.32 -0.58 -14.12
CA GLY A 1 22.58 0.13 -14.42
C GLY A 1 23.28 -0.41 -15.64
N GLY A 2 24.15 0.42 -16.21
CA GLY A 2 24.93 0.07 -17.39
C GLY A 2 24.18 0.22 -18.72
N THR A 3 24.96 0.32 -19.80
CA THR A 3 24.46 0.53 -21.17
C THR A 3 24.73 -0.66 -22.09
N VAL A 4 25.68 -1.51 -21.74
CA VAL A 4 26.09 -2.69 -22.49
C VAL A 4 26.28 -3.89 -21.58
N ASN A 5 26.05 -5.08 -22.11
CA ASN A 5 26.03 -6.32 -21.34
C ASN A 5 27.40 -6.91 -20.95
N ASN A 6 28.48 -6.40 -21.49
CA ASN A 6 29.85 -6.87 -21.27
C ASN A 6 30.73 -5.86 -20.50
N ILE A 7 30.18 -4.78 -19.99
CA ILE A 7 30.86 -3.79 -19.17
C ILE A 7 30.15 -3.70 -17.81
N ILE A 8 30.89 -3.84 -16.73
CA ILE A 8 30.38 -3.64 -15.38
C ILE A 8 30.12 -2.14 -15.19
N PRO A 9 28.90 -1.73 -14.80
CA PRO A 9 28.60 -0.32 -14.60
C PRO A 9 29.23 0.24 -13.32
N ASP A 10 29.56 1.53 -13.34
CA ASP A 10 30.11 2.23 -12.18
C ASP A 10 29.08 2.37 -11.06
N TYR A 11 27.80 2.41 -11.40
CA TYR A 11 26.71 2.48 -10.42
C TYR A 11 25.45 1.74 -10.90
N VAL A 12 24.63 1.36 -9.96
CA VAL A 12 23.30 0.76 -10.17
C VAL A 12 22.28 1.52 -9.35
N GLU A 13 21.20 1.88 -9.97
CA GLU A 13 20.05 2.52 -9.35
C GLU A 13 18.89 1.51 -9.24
N MET A 14 18.27 1.46 -8.08
CA MET A 14 17.13 0.59 -7.80
C MET A 14 15.98 1.40 -7.23
N HIS A 15 14.80 1.23 -7.81
CA HIS A 15 13.58 1.85 -7.31
C HIS A 15 12.67 0.78 -6.72
N GLY A 16 12.01 1.13 -5.63
CA GLY A 16 11.09 0.23 -4.96
C GLY A 16 9.99 0.96 -4.21
N THR A 17 9.04 0.21 -3.67
CA THR A 17 7.97 0.77 -2.84
C THR A 17 7.89 0.01 -1.53
N LEU A 18 7.92 0.74 -0.42
CA LEU A 18 7.67 0.22 0.91
C LEU A 18 6.26 0.60 1.34
N ARG A 19 5.45 -0.39 1.71
CA ARG A 19 4.09 -0.18 2.20
C ARG A 19 3.93 -0.80 3.58
N SER A 20 3.28 -0.07 4.48
CA SER A 20 2.98 -0.53 5.84
C SER A 20 1.70 0.13 6.32
N LEU A 21 0.90 -0.61 7.06
CA LEU A 21 -0.32 -0.10 7.70
C LEU A 21 -0.01 0.56 9.05
N ASP A 22 1.13 0.22 9.65
CA ASP A 22 1.60 0.76 10.92
C ASP A 22 2.79 1.70 10.70
N PRO A 23 2.69 2.98 11.11
CA PRO A 23 3.77 3.95 10.99
C PRO A 23 5.05 3.58 11.73
N ASP A 24 4.96 2.93 12.88
CA ASP A 24 6.15 2.52 13.64
C ASP A 24 6.83 1.30 13.00
N CYS A 25 6.04 0.37 12.48
CA CYS A 25 6.56 -0.71 11.65
C CYS A 25 7.28 -0.14 10.42
N ARG A 26 6.70 0.85 9.74
CA ARG A 26 7.33 1.51 8.59
C ARG A 26 8.71 2.10 8.95
N LYS A 27 8.81 2.82 10.05
CA LYS A 27 10.10 3.38 10.50
C LYS A 27 11.15 2.29 10.74
N LYS A 28 10.77 1.20 11.41
CA LYS A 28 11.66 0.07 11.65
C LYS A 28 12.11 -0.59 10.35
N MET A 29 11.21 -0.75 9.39
CA MET A 29 11.53 -1.32 8.08
C MET A 29 12.49 -0.43 7.29
N MET A 30 12.27 0.89 7.26
CA MET A 30 13.17 1.85 6.62
C MET A 30 14.58 1.75 7.21
N ALA A 31 14.72 1.79 8.53
CA ALA A 31 16.01 1.65 9.20
C ALA A 31 16.69 0.28 8.92
N ALA A 32 15.89 -0.79 8.83
CA ALA A 32 16.40 -2.11 8.49
C ALA A 32 16.91 -2.17 7.04
N ILE A 33 16.18 -1.59 6.10
CA ILE A 33 16.58 -1.50 4.69
C ILE A 33 17.88 -0.72 4.55
N ASP A 34 17.97 0.47 5.17
CA ASP A 34 19.20 1.27 5.16
C ASP A 34 20.41 0.47 5.63
N ARG A 35 20.26 -0.22 6.76
CA ARG A 35 21.33 -1.04 7.31
C ARG A 35 21.72 -2.19 6.39
N VAL A 36 20.75 -2.89 5.81
CA VAL A 36 21.01 -4.04 4.92
C VAL A 36 21.67 -3.58 3.64
N VAL A 37 21.14 -2.53 2.99
CA VAL A 37 21.67 -2.02 1.72
C VAL A 37 23.12 -1.54 1.90
N LYS A 38 23.40 -0.75 2.93
CA LYS A 38 24.77 -0.28 3.23
C LYS A 38 25.71 -1.43 3.56
N GLY A 39 25.28 -2.37 4.41
CA GLY A 39 26.09 -3.52 4.76
C GLY A 39 26.40 -4.45 3.58
N CYS A 40 25.43 -4.64 2.68
CA CYS A 40 25.67 -5.40 1.44
C CYS A 40 26.70 -4.71 0.54
N ALA A 41 26.60 -3.40 0.34
CA ALA A 41 27.54 -2.64 -0.47
C ALA A 41 28.96 -2.69 0.14
N GLU A 42 29.09 -2.43 1.44
CA GLU A 42 30.37 -2.49 2.16
C GLU A 42 31.02 -3.87 2.07
N SER A 43 30.26 -4.94 2.18
CA SER A 43 30.78 -6.30 2.06
C SER A 43 31.43 -6.58 0.72
N MET A 44 31.01 -5.86 -0.33
CA MET A 44 31.55 -5.93 -1.70
C MET A 44 32.53 -4.79 -2.01
N ARG A 45 32.98 -4.03 -0.99
CA ARG A 45 33.87 -2.85 -1.10
C ARG A 45 33.25 -1.72 -1.93
N GLY A 46 31.93 -1.66 -1.98
CA GLY A 46 31.16 -0.59 -2.59
C GLY A 46 30.56 0.34 -1.54
N THR A 47 29.85 1.34 -2.03
CA THR A 47 29.05 2.26 -1.21
C THR A 47 27.61 2.26 -1.68
N ALA A 48 26.68 2.57 -0.80
CA ALA A 48 25.29 2.74 -1.16
C ALA A 48 24.66 3.92 -0.43
N GLU A 49 23.80 4.62 -1.15
CA GLU A 49 22.95 5.67 -0.63
C GLU A 49 21.49 5.21 -0.75
N VAL A 50 20.68 5.56 0.22
CA VAL A 50 19.25 5.24 0.22
C VAL A 50 18.49 6.53 0.41
N GLU A 51 17.66 6.85 -0.58
CA GLU A 51 16.77 8.01 -0.53
C GLU A 51 15.33 7.53 -0.29
N TRP A 52 14.61 8.27 0.58
CA TRP A 52 13.24 7.95 0.92
C TRP A 52 12.30 9.06 0.51
N GLU A 53 11.40 8.74 -0.40
CA GLU A 53 10.24 9.58 -0.68
C GLU A 53 9.06 9.13 0.21
N ILE A 54 8.65 10.02 1.11
CA ILE A 54 7.57 9.72 2.07
C ILE A 54 6.23 9.98 1.40
N GLY A 55 5.52 8.90 1.11
CA GLY A 55 4.15 8.93 0.59
C GLY A 55 3.09 9.23 1.66
N VAL A 56 1.85 8.98 1.30
CA VAL A 56 0.68 9.23 2.15
C VAL A 56 0.60 8.26 3.34
N PRO A 57 0.02 8.68 4.48
CA PRO A 57 -0.21 7.79 5.62
C PRO A 57 -1.29 6.75 5.32
N PRO A 58 -1.39 5.68 6.12
CA PRO A 58 -2.51 4.76 6.00
C PRO A 58 -3.83 5.45 6.32
N LEU A 59 -4.87 5.12 5.56
CA LEU A 59 -6.23 5.58 5.83
C LEU A 59 -6.87 4.67 6.89
N VAL A 60 -7.32 5.28 7.98
CA VAL A 60 -8.07 4.60 9.05
C VAL A 60 -9.49 5.16 9.07
N ASN A 61 -10.46 4.29 8.86
CA ASN A 61 -11.86 4.67 8.85
C ASN A 61 -12.44 4.73 10.26
N ASP A 62 -13.45 5.57 10.45
CA ASP A 62 -14.24 5.66 11.69
C ASP A 62 -15.34 4.60 11.67
N ASP A 63 -15.38 3.73 12.69
CA ASP A 63 -16.31 2.60 12.75
C ASP A 63 -17.77 3.04 12.72
N SER A 64 -18.13 4.14 13.38
CA SER A 64 -19.52 4.64 13.43
C SER A 64 -20.02 5.08 12.06
N ILE A 65 -19.13 5.60 11.23
CA ILE A 65 -19.48 6.03 9.88
C ILE A 65 -19.55 4.81 8.96
N ILE A 66 -18.66 3.84 9.12
CA ILE A 66 -18.72 2.58 8.36
C ILE A 66 -20.05 1.88 8.60
N GLU A 67 -20.53 1.82 9.86
CA GLU A 67 -21.83 1.23 10.18
C GLU A 67 -22.98 1.98 9.53
N ALA A 68 -23.00 3.31 9.62
CA ALA A 68 -24.04 4.12 9.00
C ALA A 68 -24.09 3.96 7.48
N VAL A 69 -22.93 3.89 6.85
CA VAL A 69 -22.87 3.69 5.40
C VAL A 69 -23.24 2.26 5.01
N ALA A 70 -22.83 1.26 5.77
CA ALA A 70 -23.23 -0.13 5.53
C ALA A 70 -24.75 -0.30 5.64
N GLU A 71 -25.37 0.34 6.63
CA GLU A 71 -26.84 0.34 6.77
C GLU A 71 -27.55 1.03 5.58
N ALA A 72 -27.04 2.19 5.15
CA ALA A 72 -27.60 2.89 4.00
C ALA A 72 -27.43 2.08 2.71
N ALA A 73 -26.26 1.45 2.52
CA ALA A 73 -26.01 0.56 1.39
C ALA A 73 -26.93 -0.66 1.40
N ALA A 74 -27.12 -1.29 2.56
CA ALA A 74 -28.02 -2.45 2.70
C ALA A 74 -29.46 -2.10 2.34
N LYS A 75 -29.93 -0.90 2.70
CA LYS A 75 -31.27 -0.39 2.31
C LYS A 75 -31.41 -0.12 0.82
N THR A 76 -30.29 0.24 0.15
CA THR A 76 -30.31 0.66 -1.26
C THR A 76 -30.09 -0.49 -2.23
N ILE A 77 -29.16 -1.37 -1.93
CA ILE A 77 -28.74 -2.46 -2.83
C ILE A 77 -28.99 -3.86 -2.28
N GLY A 78 -29.50 -3.97 -1.05
CA GLY A 78 -29.74 -5.23 -0.34
C GLY A 78 -28.57 -5.65 0.54
N ALA A 79 -28.88 -6.23 1.70
CA ALA A 79 -27.89 -6.65 2.69
C ALA A 79 -26.91 -7.71 2.15
N ASP A 80 -27.35 -8.58 1.25
CA ASP A 80 -26.56 -9.64 0.64
C ASP A 80 -25.40 -9.09 -0.25
N HIS A 81 -25.50 -7.82 -0.63
CA HIS A 81 -24.49 -7.14 -1.44
C HIS A 81 -23.51 -6.28 -0.62
N VAL A 82 -23.67 -6.25 0.70
CA VAL A 82 -22.80 -5.52 1.62
C VAL A 82 -21.92 -6.49 2.37
N SER A 83 -20.60 -6.29 2.30
CA SER A 83 -19.64 -7.12 3.04
C SER A 83 -18.55 -6.28 3.66
N TYR A 84 -18.13 -6.66 4.86
CA TYR A 84 -16.99 -6.06 5.53
C TYR A 84 -15.69 -6.75 5.10
N VAL A 85 -14.72 -5.96 4.65
CA VAL A 85 -13.40 -6.45 4.28
C VAL A 85 -12.55 -6.55 5.54
N LYS A 86 -12.22 -7.77 5.96
CA LYS A 86 -11.40 -8.03 7.16
C LYS A 86 -9.93 -7.69 6.98
N ASN A 87 -9.40 -7.87 5.77
CA ASN A 87 -8.00 -7.62 5.47
C ASN A 87 -7.86 -6.26 4.79
N PRO A 88 -7.09 -5.33 5.37
CA PRO A 88 -6.89 -4.03 4.78
C PRO A 88 -6.18 -4.12 3.43
N SER A 89 -6.53 -3.21 2.53
CA SER A 89 -5.84 -3.07 1.25
C SER A 89 -4.52 -2.33 1.45
N MET A 90 -3.47 -2.75 0.74
CA MET A 90 -2.18 -2.06 0.71
C MET A 90 -2.11 -1.01 -0.42
N GLY A 91 -3.24 -0.63 -1.00
CA GLY A 91 -3.35 0.49 -1.92
C GLY A 91 -3.04 1.83 -1.23
N SER A 92 -2.57 2.81 -1.99
CA SER A 92 -2.45 4.17 -1.49
C SER A 92 -3.76 4.93 -1.74
N GLU A 93 -4.10 5.85 -0.81
CA GLU A 93 -5.31 6.66 -0.87
C GLU A 93 -4.98 8.09 -0.43
N ASP A 94 -5.05 9.02 -1.36
CA ASP A 94 -4.69 10.42 -1.14
C ASP A 94 -5.60 11.10 -0.10
N PHE A 95 -6.80 10.60 0.05
CA PHE A 95 -7.75 11.10 1.04
C PHE A 95 -7.24 10.97 2.47
N SER A 96 -6.31 10.06 2.73
CA SER A 96 -5.65 9.90 4.03
C SER A 96 -4.93 11.18 4.50
N VAL A 97 -4.52 12.05 3.57
CA VAL A 97 -3.87 13.34 3.87
C VAL A 97 -4.88 14.39 4.31
N LEU A 98 -6.11 14.31 3.84
CA LEU A 98 -7.19 15.25 4.18
C LEU A 98 -7.81 14.94 5.55
N PHE A 99 -7.80 13.67 5.92
CA PHE A 99 -8.47 13.18 7.12
C PHE A 99 -8.07 13.89 8.42
N PRO A 100 -6.78 14.14 8.73
CA PRO A 100 -6.38 14.84 9.94
C PRO A 100 -6.85 16.29 9.99
N LYS A 101 -7.17 16.91 8.85
CA LYS A 101 -7.53 18.33 8.73
C LYS A 101 -9.02 18.57 8.89
N PHE A 102 -9.87 17.62 8.53
CA PHE A 102 -11.32 17.81 8.46
C PHE A 102 -12.12 17.04 9.50
N GLY A 103 -11.45 16.31 10.42
CA GLY A 103 -12.14 15.47 11.38
C GLY A 103 -12.86 14.29 10.67
N ARG A 104 -13.58 13.50 11.41
CA ARG A 104 -14.21 12.25 11.04
C ARG A 104 -14.99 12.28 9.72
N THR A 105 -14.37 11.98 8.62
CA THR A 105 -15.05 11.71 7.34
C THR A 105 -14.41 10.52 6.66
N VAL A 106 -15.20 9.70 6.01
CA VAL A 106 -14.77 8.42 5.42
C VAL A 106 -14.86 8.49 3.91
N PRO A 107 -13.79 8.19 3.18
CA PRO A 107 -13.95 7.71 1.82
C PRO A 107 -14.35 6.24 1.89
N LEU A 108 -15.56 5.97 1.47
CA LEU A 108 -16.07 4.62 1.38
C LEU A 108 -15.76 4.04 0.01
N GLY A 109 -14.93 3.04 -0.05
CA GLY A 109 -14.81 2.18 -1.21
C GLY A 109 -15.92 1.12 -1.21
N ILE A 110 -17.09 1.41 -1.78
CA ILE A 110 -18.08 0.37 -2.06
C ILE A 110 -17.59 -0.42 -3.26
N ARG A 111 -17.08 -1.61 -3.05
CA ARG A 111 -16.70 -2.50 -4.12
C ARG A 111 -17.92 -3.37 -4.47
N LYS A 112 -18.55 -3.11 -5.61
CA LYS A 112 -19.49 -4.03 -6.21
C LYS A 112 -18.71 -5.29 -6.62
N GLN A 113 -18.97 -6.41 -5.97
CA GLN A 113 -18.44 -7.69 -6.41
C GLN A 113 -19.08 -8.01 -7.77
N ARG A 114 -18.31 -7.91 -8.86
CA ARG A 114 -18.72 -8.52 -10.12
C ARG A 114 -18.71 -10.01 -9.89
N GLY A 115 -19.84 -10.65 -10.16
CA GLY A 115 -19.95 -12.10 -10.16
C GLY A 115 -18.81 -12.69 -11.00
N SER A 116 -17.99 -13.51 -10.39
CA SER A 116 -16.99 -14.29 -11.10
C SER A 116 -17.71 -15.39 -11.87
N GLU A 117 -18.03 -15.15 -13.13
CA GLU A 117 -18.18 -16.26 -14.09
C GLU A 117 -16.81 -16.88 -14.28
N PHE A 118 -16.61 -17.95 -13.55
CA PHE A 118 -15.47 -18.85 -13.76
C PHE A 118 -15.81 -19.65 -15.04
N GLN A 119 -15.32 -19.19 -16.19
CA GLN A 119 -15.28 -20.03 -17.37
C GLN A 119 -14.10 -21.01 -17.23
N THR A 120 -14.42 -22.23 -16.82
CA THR A 120 -13.56 -23.37 -17.03
C THR A 120 -13.44 -23.63 -18.53
N ARG A 121 -12.31 -23.30 -19.12
CA ARG A 121 -11.94 -23.86 -20.42
C ARG A 121 -11.50 -25.31 -20.21
N SER A 122 -12.35 -26.22 -20.60
CA SER A 122 -12.00 -27.59 -20.86
C SER A 122 -11.38 -27.70 -22.26
N SER A 123 -10.22 -28.24 -22.33
CA SER A 123 -9.71 -28.96 -23.52
C SER A 123 -8.64 -29.94 -23.11
#